data_3d22def69199949315a5d4a49f42177d
#
_entry.id   3d22def69199949315a5d4a49f42177d
#
_cell.length_a   1.000
_cell.length_b   1.000
_cell.length_c   1.000
_cell.angle_alpha   90.00
_cell.angle_beta   90.00
_cell.angle_gamma   90.00
#
_symmetry.space_group_name_H-M   'P 1'
#
loop_
_entity.id
_entity.type
_entity.pdbx_description
1 polymer ?
#
loop_
_entity_poly.entity_id
_entity_poly.type
_entity_poly.pdbx_seq_one_letter_code
_entity_poly.pdbx_strand_id
1 'polypeptide(L)'
;MAEEEYSEIQLNFRRTVPQGQGYRMTQSYLLAGKITQIIFHFPPGSVGLVDMALSKDEKPFYPSAGYLTLDNATPVFYTDVAYYENEPLTLEVRNRDAVNPHTPTCAITIRFKKPSWW
;
A
#
# COMPACT_ATOMS: atom_id res chain seq x y z
N MET A 1 -25.60 -25.74 4.62
CA MET A 1 -24.22 -25.43 4.31
C MET A 1 -23.84 -24.06 4.85
N ALA A 2 -22.71 -23.96 5.44
CA ALA A 2 -22.30 -22.69 6.00
C ALA A 2 -21.98 -21.69 4.88
N GLU A 3 -22.38 -20.47 5.06
CA GLU A 3 -22.00 -19.37 4.19
C GLU A 3 -20.51 -19.14 4.26
N GLU A 4 -19.98 -18.63 3.16
CA GLU A 4 -18.60 -18.23 3.15
C GLU A 4 -18.41 -17.03 4.07
N GLU A 5 -17.61 -17.21 5.10
CA GLU A 5 -17.49 -16.20 6.13
C GLU A 5 -16.22 -15.38 5.98
N TYR A 6 -15.94 -14.98 4.76
CA TYR A 6 -14.84 -14.09 4.46
C TYR A 6 -15.32 -12.66 4.27
N SER A 7 -14.45 -11.73 4.60
CA SER A 7 -14.68 -10.33 4.37
C SER A 7 -13.39 -9.70 3.88
N GLU A 8 -13.46 -8.46 3.47
CA GLU A 8 -12.30 -7.71 3.00
C GLU A 8 -12.23 -6.37 3.69
N ILE A 9 -11.01 -5.91 3.92
CA ILE A 9 -10.74 -4.57 4.38
C ILE A 9 -9.69 -3.96 3.47
N GLN A 10 -9.74 -2.66 3.30
CA GLN A 10 -8.73 -1.94 2.54
C GLN A 10 -8.00 -0.98 3.47
N LEU A 11 -6.68 -1.11 3.51
CA LEU A 11 -5.83 -0.15 4.19
C LEU A 11 -5.40 0.88 3.17
N ASN A 12 -5.65 2.14 3.44
CA ASN A 12 -5.36 3.22 2.51
C ASN A 12 -4.28 4.12 3.06
N PHE A 13 -3.28 4.39 2.22
CA PHE A 13 -2.23 5.37 2.50
C PHE A 13 -2.42 6.54 1.55
N ARG A 14 -2.58 7.73 2.10
CA ARG A 14 -2.73 8.94 1.32
C ARG A 14 -2.17 10.12 2.07
N ARG A 15 -1.24 10.83 1.45
CA ARG A 15 -0.67 12.03 2.05
C ARG A 15 -0.03 12.88 0.98
N THR A 16 -0.24 14.19 1.08
CA THR A 16 0.48 15.15 0.24
C THR A 16 1.91 15.26 0.72
N VAL A 17 2.86 15.06 -0.19
CA VAL A 17 4.28 15.11 0.10
C VAL A 17 4.82 16.41 -0.48
N PRO A 18 5.35 17.32 0.36
CA PRO A 18 5.95 18.55 -0.14
C PRO A 18 7.12 18.27 -1.08
N GLN A 19 7.45 19.25 -1.88
CA GLN A 19 8.55 19.16 -2.83
C GLN A 19 9.86 18.82 -2.12
N GLY A 20 10.61 17.90 -2.69
CA GLY A 20 11.92 17.50 -2.18
C GLY A 20 11.87 16.71 -0.88
N GLN A 21 10.71 16.27 -0.43
CA GLN A 21 10.57 15.56 0.85
C GLN A 21 10.05 14.14 0.65
N GLY A 22 10.04 13.40 1.74
CA GLY A 22 9.49 12.05 1.77
C GLY A 22 8.94 11.74 3.14
N TYR A 23 8.23 10.61 3.25
CA TYR A 23 7.72 10.14 4.54
C TYR A 23 7.54 8.65 4.51
N ARG A 24 7.31 8.10 5.70
CA ARG A 24 6.93 6.70 5.89
C ARG A 24 5.66 6.67 6.73
N MET A 25 4.72 5.81 6.33
CA MET A 25 3.49 5.58 7.08
C MET A 25 3.34 4.08 7.30
N THR A 26 2.93 3.71 8.50
CA THR A 26 2.72 2.31 8.87
C THR A 26 1.27 2.11 9.30
N GLN A 27 0.65 1.05 8.78
CA GLN A 27 -0.67 0.61 9.20
C GLN A 27 -0.66 -0.89 9.40
N SER A 28 -1.59 -1.38 10.18
CA SER A 28 -1.77 -2.80 10.40
C SER A 28 -3.24 -3.09 10.59
N TYR A 29 -3.62 -4.36 10.42
CA TYR A 29 -4.97 -4.82 10.71
C TYR A 29 -4.91 -5.91 11.76
N LEU A 30 -5.92 -5.94 12.61
CA LEU A 30 -5.90 -6.82 13.79
C LEU A 30 -6.09 -8.30 13.44
N LEU A 31 -6.66 -8.63 12.29
CA LEU A 31 -6.95 -10.01 11.92
C LEU A 31 -5.99 -10.52 10.85
N ALA A 32 -5.61 -11.78 10.98
CA ALA A 32 -4.83 -12.46 9.96
C ALA A 32 -5.69 -12.73 8.73
N GLY A 33 -5.05 -12.83 7.58
CA GLY A 33 -5.73 -13.10 6.33
C GLY A 33 -4.74 -13.22 5.19
N LYS A 34 -5.14 -12.73 4.03
CA LYS A 34 -4.29 -12.69 2.84
C LYS A 34 -4.37 -11.33 2.18
N ILE A 35 -3.23 -10.85 1.74
CA ILE A 35 -3.18 -9.66 0.89
C ILE A 35 -3.51 -10.12 -0.52
N THR A 36 -4.61 -9.61 -1.07
CA THR A 36 -5.10 -10.04 -2.38
C THR A 36 -4.90 -9.00 -3.47
N GLN A 37 -4.71 -7.74 -3.09
CA GLN A 37 -4.58 -6.68 -4.08
C GLN A 37 -3.78 -5.52 -3.49
N ILE A 38 -2.92 -4.94 -4.31
CA ILE A 38 -2.19 -3.73 -3.97
C ILE A 38 -2.35 -2.76 -5.15
N ILE A 39 -2.81 -1.56 -4.86
CA ILE A 39 -3.00 -0.52 -5.86
C ILE A 39 -2.12 0.67 -5.49
N PHE A 40 -1.22 1.04 -6.38
CA PHE A 40 -0.47 2.29 -6.26
C PHE A 40 -1.08 3.31 -7.20
N HIS A 41 -1.16 4.55 -6.78
CA HIS A 41 -1.61 5.63 -7.65
C HIS A 41 -0.54 6.73 -7.69
N PHE A 42 -0.02 6.96 -8.89
CA PHE A 42 0.90 8.05 -9.17
C PHE A 42 0.12 9.15 -9.85
N PRO A 43 -0.07 10.31 -9.21
CA PRO A 43 -0.90 11.37 -9.79
C PRO A 43 -0.30 11.94 -11.06
N PRO A 44 -1.14 12.57 -11.91
CA PRO A 44 -0.61 13.29 -13.07
C PRO A 44 0.32 14.41 -12.62
N GLY A 45 1.34 14.67 -13.42
CA GLY A 45 2.32 15.72 -13.11
C GLY A 45 3.49 15.27 -12.28
N SER A 46 3.52 14.03 -11.81
CA SER A 46 4.68 13.52 -11.05
C SER A 46 5.91 13.32 -11.94
N VAL A 47 5.72 13.05 -13.21
CA VAL A 47 6.77 13.00 -14.26
C VAL A 47 7.95 12.13 -13.84
N GLY A 48 7.68 10.98 -13.22
CA GLY A 48 8.75 10.07 -12.78
C GLY A 48 9.57 10.59 -11.61
N LEU A 49 9.06 11.54 -10.85
CA LEU A 49 9.75 12.13 -9.71
C LEU A 49 9.20 11.67 -8.35
N VAL A 50 8.17 10.84 -8.35
CA VAL A 50 7.61 10.28 -7.14
C VAL A 50 7.90 8.79 -7.08
N ASP A 51 8.50 8.37 -5.97
CA ASP A 51 8.86 6.97 -5.73
C ASP A 51 8.03 6.43 -4.58
N MET A 52 7.54 5.19 -4.73
CA MET A 52 6.85 4.49 -3.65
C MET A 52 7.44 3.10 -3.44
N ALA A 53 7.51 2.69 -2.19
CA ALA A 53 7.93 1.34 -1.82
C ALA A 53 7.10 0.88 -0.63
N LEU A 54 6.55 -0.33 -0.73
CA LEU A 54 5.77 -0.94 0.33
C LEU A 54 6.58 -2.04 0.98
N SER A 55 6.67 -2.01 2.29
CA SER A 55 7.33 -3.03 3.10
C SER A 55 6.31 -3.78 3.92
N LYS A 56 6.57 -5.06 4.16
CA LYS A 56 5.74 -5.94 4.97
C LYS A 56 6.63 -6.49 6.05
N ASP A 57 6.31 -6.20 7.30
CA ASP A 57 7.11 -6.58 8.47
C ASP A 57 8.58 -6.13 8.29
N GLU A 58 8.75 -4.87 7.86
CA GLU A 58 10.05 -4.21 7.65
C GLU A 58 10.91 -4.81 6.53
N LYS A 59 10.34 -5.70 5.71
CA LYS A 59 11.03 -6.27 4.56
C LYS A 59 10.43 -5.74 3.27
N PRO A 60 11.24 -5.44 2.25
CA PRO A 60 10.69 -4.99 0.97
C PRO A 60 9.67 -5.99 0.44
N PHE A 61 8.53 -5.49 -0.02
CA PHE A 61 7.43 -6.32 -0.47
C PHE A 61 7.03 -5.98 -1.91
N TYR A 62 6.68 -4.72 -2.17
CA TYR A 62 6.36 -4.24 -3.51
C TYR A 62 6.96 -2.86 -3.73
N PRO A 63 7.93 -2.76 -4.63
CA PRO A 63 8.63 -3.86 -5.31
C PRO A 63 9.51 -4.63 -4.33
N SER A 64 9.98 -5.79 -4.75
CA SER A 64 10.84 -6.63 -3.91
C SER A 64 12.20 -6.00 -3.64
N ALA A 65 12.56 -5.00 -4.41
CA ALA A 65 13.77 -4.21 -4.22
C ALA A 65 13.57 -2.83 -4.85
N GLY A 66 14.12 -1.80 -4.21
CA GLY A 66 14.05 -0.44 -4.74
C GLY A 66 12.67 0.18 -4.63
N TYR A 67 12.34 1.00 -5.59
CA TYR A 67 11.11 1.80 -5.60
C TYR A 67 10.35 1.62 -6.90
N LEU A 68 9.03 1.76 -6.82
CA LEU A 68 8.18 1.88 -7.97
C LEU A 68 8.09 3.37 -8.32
N THR A 69 8.33 3.71 -9.57
CA THR A 69 8.36 5.10 -10.02
C THR A 69 7.64 5.21 -11.35
N LEU A 70 6.46 5.82 -11.34
CA LEU A 70 5.64 5.97 -12.52
C LEU A 70 5.07 7.39 -12.59
N ASP A 71 4.39 7.70 -13.69
CA ASP A 71 3.74 8.98 -13.88
C ASP A 71 2.33 8.76 -14.38
N ASN A 72 1.35 9.42 -13.76
CA ASN A 72 -0.05 9.36 -14.15
C ASN A 72 -0.49 7.91 -14.42
N ALA A 73 -0.25 7.06 -13.44
CA ALA A 73 -0.51 5.63 -13.58
C ALA A 73 -1.06 5.06 -12.27
N THR A 74 -1.89 4.03 -12.42
CA THR A 74 -2.48 3.35 -11.27
C THR A 74 -2.27 1.85 -11.44
N PRO A 75 -1.04 1.36 -11.22
CA PRO A 75 -0.78 -0.07 -11.33
C PRO A 75 -1.49 -0.84 -10.23
N VAL A 76 -2.08 -1.97 -10.63
CA VAL A 76 -2.80 -2.88 -9.73
C VAL A 76 -2.08 -4.21 -9.75
N PHE A 77 -1.73 -4.70 -8.57
CA PHE A 77 -1.08 -5.99 -8.42
C PHE A 77 -2.01 -6.93 -7.65
N TYR A 78 -2.28 -8.10 -8.22
CA TYR A 78 -3.06 -9.13 -7.55
C TYR A 78 -2.10 -10.10 -6.90
N THR A 79 -2.36 -10.43 -5.65
CA THR A 79 -1.46 -11.24 -4.84
C THR A 79 -2.24 -12.30 -4.07
N ASP A 80 -1.53 -13.21 -3.46
CA ASP A 80 -2.11 -14.21 -2.57
C ASP A 80 -1.09 -14.48 -1.46
N VAL A 81 -0.79 -13.45 -0.68
CA VAL A 81 0.28 -13.48 0.31
C VAL A 81 -0.30 -13.44 1.70
N ALA A 82 0.17 -14.34 2.56
CA ALA A 82 -0.29 -14.39 3.93
C ALA A 82 -0.02 -13.07 4.66
N TYR A 83 -1.04 -12.64 5.39
CA TYR A 83 -0.94 -11.49 6.29
C TYR A 83 -1.18 -11.98 7.71
N TYR A 84 -0.26 -11.69 8.61
CA TYR A 84 -0.39 -12.09 10.02
C TYR A 84 -1.01 -10.98 10.83
N GLU A 85 -1.72 -11.33 11.91
CA GLU A 85 -2.42 -10.34 12.71
C GLU A 85 -1.47 -9.25 13.20
N ASN A 86 -1.89 -8.01 13.04
CA ASN A 86 -1.11 -6.82 13.42
C ASN A 86 0.22 -6.68 12.69
N GLU A 87 0.42 -7.39 11.58
CA GLU A 87 1.66 -7.27 10.82
C GLU A 87 1.77 -5.87 10.23
N PRO A 88 2.89 -5.16 10.45
CA PRO A 88 3.00 -3.79 9.96
C PRO A 88 3.24 -3.75 8.46
N LEU A 89 2.48 -2.89 7.78
CA LEU A 89 2.69 -2.54 6.38
C LEU A 89 3.11 -1.08 6.34
N THR A 90 4.27 -0.82 5.76
CA THR A 90 4.85 0.52 5.73
C THR A 90 5.00 0.98 4.29
N LEU A 91 4.41 2.12 3.99
CA LEU A 91 4.61 2.80 2.72
C LEU A 91 5.65 3.88 2.88
N GLU A 92 6.67 3.84 2.03
CA GLU A 92 7.67 4.88 1.94
C GLU A 92 7.46 5.65 0.64
N VAL A 93 7.41 6.97 0.73
CA VAL A 93 7.20 7.83 -0.43
C VAL A 93 8.32 8.86 -0.47
N ARG A 94 8.87 9.08 -1.66
CA ARG A 94 9.83 10.15 -1.90
C ARG A 94 9.32 11.02 -3.04
N ASN A 95 9.27 12.33 -2.79
CA ASN A 95 8.95 13.29 -3.85
C ASN A 95 10.25 14.01 -4.24
N ARG A 96 10.79 13.64 -5.40
CA ARG A 96 12.04 14.23 -5.91
C ARG A 96 11.79 15.48 -6.75
N ASP A 97 10.54 15.91 -6.88
CA ASP A 97 10.18 17.14 -7.58
C ASP A 97 10.61 18.32 -6.71
N ALA A 98 11.47 19.18 -7.23
CA ALA A 98 11.98 20.33 -6.49
C ALA A 98 10.98 21.48 -6.44
N VAL A 99 9.89 21.39 -7.19
CA VAL A 99 8.97 22.52 -7.40
C VAL A 99 7.57 22.25 -6.86
N ASN A 100 7.03 21.05 -7.08
CA ASN A 100 5.62 20.78 -6.81
C ASN A 100 5.43 19.69 -5.76
N PRO A 101 4.44 19.85 -4.85
CA PRO A 101 4.00 18.76 -4.00
C PRO A 101 3.20 17.75 -4.83
N HIS A 102 3.12 16.51 -4.34
CA HIS A 102 2.34 15.44 -4.98
C HIS A 102 1.63 14.62 -3.91
N THR A 103 0.48 14.03 -4.29
CA THR A 103 -0.32 13.21 -3.37
C THR A 103 -0.48 11.81 -3.94
N PRO A 104 0.56 10.97 -3.86
CA PRO A 104 0.42 9.57 -4.26
C PRO A 104 -0.39 8.79 -3.23
N THR A 105 -1.00 7.69 -3.66
CA THR A 105 -1.76 6.83 -2.76
C THR A 105 -1.39 5.38 -2.96
N CYS A 106 -1.64 4.58 -1.93
CA CYS A 106 -1.51 3.13 -1.99
C CYS A 106 -2.67 2.52 -1.21
N ALA A 107 -3.32 1.53 -1.81
CA ALA A 107 -4.42 0.82 -1.18
C ALA A 107 -4.11 -0.67 -1.17
N ILE A 108 -4.27 -1.30 0.00
CA ILE A 108 -3.96 -2.72 0.18
C ILE A 108 -5.21 -3.41 0.66
N THR A 109 -5.65 -4.43 -0.08
CA THR A 109 -6.83 -5.21 0.27
C THR A 109 -6.39 -6.47 1.00
N ILE A 110 -6.95 -6.69 2.18
CA ILE A 110 -6.75 -7.90 2.98
C ILE A 110 -8.08 -8.63 3.07
N ARG A 111 -8.08 -9.89 2.61
CA ARG A 111 -9.21 -10.79 2.76
C ARG A 111 -8.98 -11.65 3.99
N PHE A 112 -9.98 -11.72 4.86
CA PHE A 112 -9.84 -12.44 6.12
C PHE A 112 -11.11 -13.22 6.42
N LYS A 113 -10.96 -14.28 7.20
CA LYS A 113 -12.10 -15.04 7.69
C LYS A 113 -12.72 -14.30 8.86
N LYS A 114 -14.05 -14.10 8.82
CA LYS A 114 -14.75 -13.45 9.92
C LYS A 114 -14.60 -14.29 11.18
N PRO A 115 -14.26 -13.66 12.33
CA PRO A 115 -14.25 -14.39 13.58
C PRO A 115 -15.66 -14.84 13.98
N SER A 116 -15.76 -15.88 14.77
CA SER A 116 -17.06 -16.44 15.16
C SER A 116 -17.94 -15.47 15.95
N TRP A 117 -17.35 -14.44 16.53
CA TRP A 117 -18.07 -13.45 17.34
C TRP A 117 -18.54 -12.23 16.52
N TRP A 118 -18.38 -12.26 15.24
CA TRP A 118 -18.85 -11.19 14.34
C TRP A 118 -20.33 -11.39 13.98
#